data_c3b891a48e41b439986dd1cc58bebc13
#
_entry.id   c3b891a48e41b439986dd1cc58bebc13
#
_cell.length_a   1.000
_cell.length_b   1.000
_cell.length_c   1.000
_cell.angle_alpha   90.00
_cell.angle_beta   90.00
_cell.angle_gamma   90.00
#
_symmetry.space_group_name_H-M   'P 1'
#
loop_
_entity.id
_entity.type
_entity.pdbx_description
1 polymer ?
#
loop_
_entity_poly.entity_id
_entity_poly.type
_entity_poly.pdbx_seq_one_letter_code
_entity_poly.pdbx_strand_id
1 'polypeptide(L)'
;MSPEYIQLIKSTVPVLRENGVALTSYFYQRMLKNHPELKNTFNLDHQSTGRQPRALAAAVLAYAEHIENPSVLAKAVENMTTKHVSLNIQPEQYAIVGENLLHSISEVLDVPMDSDLIAAWKEAYMQLADLLIGIEKAKYGNQTHKNGGWTGWRNFKIEAIESIESGKRFILSSENHQPVPTTQDKEYISVRVSVPNQELKQPQQFIVMNTTATQYVIDVKPEEKPTEFTVSNILTNHYQIGDIVEVSAPIKNQ
;
A
#
# COMPACT_ATOMS: atom_id res chain seq x y z
N MET A 1 -2.80 26.55 5.09
CA MET A 1 -4.09 26.62 4.35
C MET A 1 -4.90 27.81 4.85
N SER A 2 -5.54 28.56 3.95
CA SER A 2 -6.38 29.71 4.33
C SER A 2 -7.69 29.28 4.99
N PRO A 3 -8.33 30.14 5.82
CA PRO A 3 -9.65 29.83 6.40
C PRO A 3 -10.72 29.55 5.34
N GLU A 4 -10.68 30.22 4.21
CA GLU A 4 -11.60 30.04 3.08
C GLU A 4 -11.45 28.63 2.49
N TYR A 5 -10.22 28.16 2.28
CA TYR A 5 -9.94 26.83 1.78
C TYR A 5 -10.36 25.73 2.75
N ILE A 6 -10.14 25.95 4.05
CA ILE A 6 -10.64 25.05 5.11
C ILE A 6 -12.17 24.92 5.00
N GLN A 7 -12.91 26.03 4.85
CA GLN A 7 -14.36 25.99 4.71
C GLN A 7 -14.81 25.27 3.43
N LEU A 8 -14.12 25.48 2.30
CA LEU A 8 -14.40 24.77 1.06
C LEU A 8 -14.25 23.26 1.24
N ILE A 9 -13.17 22.79 1.87
CA ILE A 9 -12.98 21.35 2.14
C ILE A 9 -14.07 20.82 3.07
N LYS A 10 -14.38 21.53 4.16
CA LYS A 10 -15.45 21.13 5.09
C LYS A 10 -16.82 21.05 4.41
N SER A 11 -17.08 21.90 3.42
CA SER A 11 -18.33 21.85 2.64
C SER A 11 -18.49 20.57 1.83
N THR A 12 -17.40 19.85 1.53
CA THR A 12 -17.44 18.56 0.81
C THR A 12 -17.75 17.36 1.71
N VAL A 13 -17.68 17.51 3.04
CA VAL A 13 -17.90 16.41 4.00
C VAL A 13 -19.24 15.69 3.79
N PRO A 14 -20.41 16.35 3.61
CA PRO A 14 -21.66 15.63 3.36
C PRO A 14 -21.61 14.77 2.10
N VAL A 15 -21.09 15.30 1.01
CA VAL A 15 -20.97 14.61 -0.26
C VAL A 15 -19.98 13.45 -0.21
N LEU A 16 -18.85 13.63 0.49
CA LEU A 16 -17.86 12.57 0.70
C LEU A 16 -18.43 11.43 1.56
N ARG A 17 -19.28 11.74 2.53
CA ARG A 17 -19.94 10.75 3.37
C ARG A 17 -20.91 9.87 2.58
N GLU A 18 -21.62 10.45 1.64
CA GLU A 18 -22.60 9.73 0.80
C GLU A 18 -21.94 9.03 -0.40
N ASN A 19 -21.02 9.72 -1.08
CA ASN A 19 -20.48 9.31 -2.37
C ASN A 19 -18.99 9.00 -2.38
N GLY A 20 -18.31 9.01 -1.23
CA GLY A 20 -16.86 8.84 -1.15
C GLY A 20 -16.34 7.55 -1.77
N VAL A 21 -17.09 6.43 -1.63
CA VAL A 21 -16.70 5.15 -2.23
C VAL A 21 -16.83 5.19 -3.76
N ALA A 22 -17.86 5.84 -4.30
CA ALA A 22 -18.01 6.02 -5.73
C ALA A 22 -16.87 6.87 -6.31
N LEU A 23 -16.54 8.00 -5.66
CA LEU A 23 -15.45 8.88 -6.02
C LEU A 23 -14.11 8.12 -6.03
N THR A 24 -13.81 7.37 -4.96
CA THR A 24 -12.53 6.66 -4.87
C THR A 24 -12.45 5.45 -5.80
N SER A 25 -13.57 4.80 -6.10
CA SER A 25 -13.63 3.76 -7.14
C SER A 25 -13.33 4.35 -8.52
N TYR A 26 -13.92 5.51 -8.84
CA TYR A 26 -13.65 6.24 -10.07
C TYR A 26 -12.17 6.66 -10.15
N PHE A 27 -11.62 7.21 -9.07
CA PHE A 27 -10.21 7.57 -8.95
C PHE A 27 -9.28 6.39 -9.29
N TYR A 28 -9.49 5.21 -8.69
CA TYR A 28 -8.64 4.05 -8.97
C TYR A 28 -8.76 3.58 -10.41
N GLN A 29 -9.97 3.55 -10.97
CA GLN A 29 -10.17 3.19 -12.38
C GLN A 29 -9.43 4.17 -13.32
N ARG A 30 -9.57 5.48 -13.08
CA ARG A 30 -8.88 6.52 -13.82
C ARG A 30 -7.37 6.38 -13.72
N MET A 31 -6.84 6.29 -12.52
CA MET A 31 -5.40 6.21 -12.27
C MET A 31 -4.78 4.97 -12.89
N LEU A 32 -5.35 3.78 -12.67
CA LEU A 32 -4.81 2.52 -13.21
C LEU A 32 -5.00 2.38 -14.72
N LYS A 33 -5.91 3.14 -15.34
CA LYS A 33 -6.03 3.26 -16.79
C LYS A 33 -4.93 4.14 -17.37
N ASN A 34 -4.66 5.28 -16.73
CA ASN A 34 -3.67 6.26 -17.19
C ASN A 34 -2.22 5.84 -16.86
N HIS A 35 -2.05 5.08 -15.76
CA HIS A 35 -0.78 4.62 -15.24
C HIS A 35 -0.83 3.11 -14.96
N PRO A 36 -0.83 2.27 -16.02
CA PRO A 36 -0.96 0.82 -15.88
C PRO A 36 0.20 0.16 -15.12
N GLU A 37 1.38 0.79 -15.07
CA GLU A 37 2.54 0.33 -14.29
C GLU A 37 2.24 0.25 -12.80
N LEU A 38 1.35 1.10 -12.29
CA LEU A 38 0.94 1.11 -10.89
C LEU A 38 0.16 -0.14 -10.47
N LYS A 39 -0.36 -0.92 -11.43
CA LYS A 39 -0.99 -2.22 -11.14
C LYS A 39 -0.03 -3.19 -10.45
N ASN A 40 1.28 -3.01 -10.60
CA ASN A 40 2.31 -3.81 -9.90
C ASN A 40 2.54 -3.38 -8.44
N THR A 41 2.00 -2.24 -8.03
CA THR A 41 2.15 -1.67 -6.69
C THR A 41 0.87 -1.80 -5.88
N PHE A 42 -0.28 -1.52 -6.52
CA PHE A 42 -1.57 -1.63 -5.86
C PHE A 42 -2.08 -3.06 -5.90
N ASN A 43 -2.61 -3.54 -4.76
CA ASN A 43 -3.19 -4.87 -4.68
C ASN A 43 -4.53 -4.91 -5.44
N LEU A 44 -4.55 -5.59 -6.60
CA LEU A 44 -5.71 -5.67 -7.48
C LEU A 44 -6.85 -6.53 -6.89
N ASP A 45 -6.54 -7.49 -6.01
CA ASP A 45 -7.55 -8.21 -5.26
C ASP A 45 -8.36 -7.25 -4.36
N HIS A 46 -7.68 -6.35 -3.65
CA HIS A 46 -8.33 -5.33 -2.83
C HIS A 46 -9.08 -4.27 -3.67
N GLN A 47 -8.68 -4.05 -4.93
CA GLN A 47 -9.41 -3.21 -5.87
C GLN A 47 -10.72 -3.89 -6.30
N SER A 48 -10.64 -5.14 -6.76
CA SER A 48 -11.80 -5.90 -7.26
C SER A 48 -12.86 -6.15 -6.17
N THR A 49 -12.43 -6.35 -4.92
CA THR A 49 -13.33 -6.53 -3.77
C THR A 49 -13.83 -5.21 -3.17
N GLY A 50 -13.37 -4.07 -3.68
CA GLY A 50 -13.70 -2.74 -3.19
C GLY A 50 -13.13 -2.40 -1.80
N ARG A 51 -12.24 -3.21 -1.25
CA ARG A 51 -11.58 -2.94 0.05
C ARG A 51 -10.77 -1.66 0.02
N GLN A 52 -9.98 -1.47 -1.04
CA GLN A 52 -9.11 -0.32 -1.17
C GLN A 52 -9.86 0.99 -1.46
N PRO A 53 -10.85 1.05 -2.37
CA PRO A 53 -11.71 2.23 -2.52
C PRO A 53 -12.39 2.65 -1.23
N ARG A 54 -12.95 1.71 -0.45
CA ARG A 54 -13.57 2.02 0.86
C ARG A 54 -12.56 2.57 1.86
N ALA A 55 -11.35 2.01 1.92
CA ALA A 55 -10.30 2.49 2.82
C ALA A 55 -9.86 3.92 2.46
N LEU A 56 -9.70 4.23 1.17
CA LEU A 56 -9.35 5.57 0.72
C LEU A 56 -10.50 6.56 0.96
N ALA A 57 -11.75 6.17 0.71
CA ALA A 57 -12.91 7.00 0.98
C ALA A 57 -12.99 7.40 2.46
N ALA A 58 -12.79 6.44 3.36
CA ALA A 58 -12.74 6.70 4.80
C ALA A 58 -11.59 7.64 5.18
N ALA A 59 -10.41 7.49 4.57
CA ALA A 59 -9.25 8.34 4.83
C ALA A 59 -9.47 9.78 4.34
N VAL A 60 -10.01 9.96 3.13
CA VAL A 60 -10.33 11.28 2.54
C VAL A 60 -11.39 12.00 3.37
N LEU A 61 -12.46 11.28 3.74
CA LEU A 61 -13.52 11.82 4.61
C LEU A 61 -12.95 12.25 5.97
N ALA A 62 -12.20 11.39 6.65
CA ALA A 62 -11.61 11.70 7.95
C ALA A 62 -10.66 12.91 7.85
N TYR A 63 -9.89 13.02 6.77
CA TYR A 63 -9.02 14.16 6.55
C TYR A 63 -9.80 15.46 6.37
N ALA A 64 -10.89 15.46 5.59
CA ALA A 64 -11.77 16.61 5.42
C ALA A 64 -12.47 17.03 6.74
N GLU A 65 -12.93 16.05 7.54
CA GLU A 65 -13.56 16.31 8.84
C GLU A 65 -12.59 16.92 9.86
N HIS A 66 -11.32 16.53 9.79
CA HIS A 66 -10.29 16.96 10.73
C HIS A 66 -9.25 17.93 10.13
N ILE A 67 -9.60 18.62 9.05
CA ILE A 67 -8.67 19.49 8.31
C ILE A 67 -8.06 20.60 9.16
N GLU A 68 -8.77 21.07 10.19
CA GLU A 68 -8.30 22.08 11.16
C GLU A 68 -7.35 21.50 12.21
N ASN A 69 -7.45 20.19 12.48
CA ASN A 69 -6.60 19.49 13.44
C ASN A 69 -6.24 18.07 12.96
N PRO A 70 -5.40 17.93 11.92
CA PRO A 70 -5.06 16.63 11.35
C PRO A 70 -4.24 15.73 12.30
N SER A 71 -3.73 16.28 13.42
CA SER A 71 -2.99 15.49 14.41
C SER A 71 -3.82 14.35 15.05
N VAL A 72 -5.14 14.47 15.07
CA VAL A 72 -6.04 13.38 15.53
C VAL A 72 -5.94 12.14 14.65
N LEU A 73 -5.43 12.28 13.43
CA LEU A 73 -5.23 11.18 12.48
C LEU A 73 -3.85 10.51 12.58
N ALA A 74 -3.03 10.87 13.58
CA ALA A 74 -1.65 10.40 13.69
C ALA A 74 -1.52 8.86 13.61
N LYS A 75 -2.43 8.10 14.24
CA LYS A 75 -2.43 6.64 14.16
C LYS A 75 -2.77 6.11 12.77
N ALA A 76 -3.69 6.76 12.06
CA ALA A 76 -4.03 6.39 10.68
C ALA A 76 -2.87 6.70 9.74
N VAL A 77 -2.21 7.84 9.90
CA VAL A 77 -1.00 8.25 9.16
C VAL A 77 0.13 7.25 9.40
N GLU A 78 0.35 6.82 10.65
CA GLU A 78 1.37 5.83 11.00
C GLU A 78 1.12 4.49 10.29
N ASN A 79 -0.11 3.99 10.34
CA ASN A 79 -0.49 2.73 9.67
C ASN A 79 -0.35 2.85 8.14
N MET A 80 -0.75 3.98 7.56
CA MET A 80 -0.67 4.24 6.13
C MET A 80 0.78 4.27 5.66
N THR A 81 1.63 5.06 6.31
CA THR A 81 3.05 5.19 5.94
C THR A 81 3.82 3.87 6.13
N THR A 82 3.50 3.09 7.16
CA THR A 82 4.08 1.76 7.34
C THR A 82 3.71 0.83 6.18
N LYS A 83 2.43 0.83 5.75
CA LYS A 83 1.98 0.06 4.59
C LYS A 83 2.64 0.54 3.29
N HIS A 84 2.73 1.85 3.07
CA HIS A 84 3.40 2.42 1.89
C HIS A 84 4.86 1.98 1.79
N VAL A 85 5.61 2.07 2.89
CA VAL A 85 7.00 1.64 2.94
C VAL A 85 7.14 0.14 2.64
N SER A 86 6.23 -0.70 3.16
CA SER A 86 6.23 -2.14 2.86
C SER A 86 5.94 -2.47 1.40
N LEU A 87 5.31 -1.56 0.67
CA LEU A 87 5.01 -1.67 -0.76
C LEU A 87 6.00 -0.90 -1.65
N ASN A 88 7.03 -0.30 -1.05
CA ASN A 88 8.03 0.52 -1.74
C ASN A 88 7.42 1.72 -2.48
N ILE A 89 6.45 2.40 -1.87
CA ILE A 89 5.89 3.65 -2.42
C ILE A 89 6.97 4.72 -2.44
N GLN A 90 7.13 5.40 -3.57
CA GLN A 90 8.13 6.44 -3.79
C GLN A 90 7.49 7.83 -3.90
N PRO A 91 8.22 8.91 -3.60
CA PRO A 91 7.71 10.29 -3.64
C PRO A 91 7.07 10.67 -4.98
N GLU A 92 7.61 10.17 -6.09
CA GLU A 92 7.13 10.47 -7.44
C GLU A 92 5.70 9.98 -7.69
N GLN A 93 5.30 8.91 -7.00
CA GLN A 93 3.95 8.34 -7.13
C GLN A 93 2.87 9.24 -6.51
N TYR A 94 3.23 10.09 -5.54
CA TYR A 94 2.31 11.06 -4.94
C TYR A 94 1.81 12.09 -5.95
N ALA A 95 2.65 12.53 -6.89
CA ALA A 95 2.23 13.44 -7.95
C ALA A 95 1.15 12.79 -8.84
N ILE A 96 1.34 11.53 -9.22
CA ILE A 96 0.38 10.76 -10.03
C ILE A 96 -0.95 10.60 -9.28
N VAL A 97 -0.88 10.21 -8.01
CA VAL A 97 -2.08 10.05 -7.16
C VAL A 97 -2.82 11.37 -7.02
N GLY A 98 -2.11 12.46 -6.71
CA GLY A 98 -2.70 13.79 -6.54
C GLY A 98 -3.41 14.29 -7.79
N GLU A 99 -2.76 14.20 -8.95
CA GLU A 99 -3.34 14.60 -10.22
C GLU A 99 -4.64 13.83 -10.50
N ASN A 100 -4.60 12.50 -10.41
CA ASN A 100 -5.78 11.67 -10.67
C ASN A 100 -6.89 11.87 -9.63
N LEU A 101 -6.56 12.13 -8.36
CA LEU A 101 -7.54 12.42 -7.32
C LEU A 101 -8.26 13.75 -7.58
N LEU A 102 -7.52 14.82 -7.90
CA LEU A 102 -8.11 16.14 -8.18
C LEU A 102 -9.01 16.10 -9.40
N HIS A 103 -8.59 15.44 -10.48
CA HIS A 103 -9.45 15.22 -11.65
C HIS A 103 -10.71 14.41 -11.30
N SER A 104 -10.59 13.40 -10.45
CA SER A 104 -11.74 12.61 -10.03
C SER A 104 -12.73 13.43 -9.18
N ILE A 105 -12.22 14.31 -8.31
CA ILE A 105 -13.07 15.25 -7.56
C ILE A 105 -13.82 16.18 -8.53
N SER A 106 -13.10 16.79 -9.49
CA SER A 106 -13.67 17.68 -10.49
C SER A 106 -14.76 16.98 -11.32
N GLU A 107 -14.46 15.79 -11.85
CA GLU A 107 -15.35 15.05 -12.76
C GLU A 107 -16.57 14.46 -12.02
N VAL A 108 -16.41 13.97 -10.79
CA VAL A 108 -17.50 13.36 -10.01
C VAL A 108 -18.40 14.41 -9.36
N LEU A 109 -17.85 15.55 -8.93
CA LEU A 109 -18.63 16.64 -8.32
C LEU A 109 -19.12 17.66 -9.34
N ASP A 110 -18.78 17.49 -10.62
CA ASP A 110 -19.11 18.44 -11.71
C ASP A 110 -18.68 19.87 -11.39
N VAL A 111 -17.42 20.03 -10.94
CA VAL A 111 -16.80 21.33 -10.66
C VAL A 111 -15.61 21.58 -11.56
N PRO A 112 -15.40 22.80 -12.08
CA PRO A 112 -14.27 23.12 -12.93
C PRO A 112 -12.91 22.90 -12.24
N MET A 113 -11.91 22.41 -13.00
CA MET A 113 -10.56 22.18 -12.49
C MET A 113 -9.85 23.45 -11.99
N ASP A 114 -10.26 24.61 -12.48
CA ASP A 114 -9.76 25.93 -12.06
C ASP A 114 -10.57 26.57 -10.91
N SER A 115 -11.49 25.83 -10.31
CA SER A 115 -12.30 26.30 -9.17
C SER A 115 -11.50 26.39 -7.88
N ASP A 116 -11.92 27.29 -6.98
CA ASP A 116 -11.34 27.43 -5.64
C ASP A 116 -11.47 26.13 -4.81
N LEU A 117 -12.49 25.32 -5.06
CA LEU A 117 -12.64 24.02 -4.42
C LEU A 117 -11.50 23.05 -4.79
N ILE A 118 -11.16 22.98 -6.09
CA ILE A 118 -10.03 22.14 -6.54
C ILE A 118 -8.71 22.72 -6.07
N ALA A 119 -8.55 24.04 -6.04
CA ALA A 119 -7.37 24.69 -5.47
C ALA A 119 -7.20 24.36 -3.97
N ALA A 120 -8.29 24.38 -3.19
CA ALA A 120 -8.27 24.00 -1.78
C ALA A 120 -7.88 22.52 -1.57
N TRP A 121 -8.46 21.60 -2.35
CA TRP A 121 -8.12 20.19 -2.28
C TRP A 121 -6.68 19.92 -2.72
N LYS A 122 -6.17 20.65 -3.71
CA LYS A 122 -4.77 20.57 -4.13
C LYS A 122 -3.83 20.96 -2.99
N GLU A 123 -4.08 22.09 -2.32
CA GLU A 123 -3.25 22.52 -1.18
C GLU A 123 -3.31 21.51 -0.04
N ALA A 124 -4.52 21.01 0.30
CA ALA A 124 -4.70 20.01 1.34
C ALA A 124 -3.96 18.70 1.01
N TYR A 125 -4.06 18.24 -0.24
CA TYR A 125 -3.37 17.04 -0.70
C TYR A 125 -1.84 17.19 -0.61
N MET A 126 -1.30 18.32 -1.07
CA MET A 126 0.15 18.57 -1.03
C MET A 126 0.68 18.59 0.40
N GLN A 127 -0.02 19.23 1.34
CA GLN A 127 0.37 19.23 2.76
C GLN A 127 0.38 17.81 3.34
N LEU A 128 -0.62 16.98 3.02
CA LEU A 128 -0.66 15.58 3.45
C LEU A 128 0.45 14.76 2.80
N ALA A 129 0.67 14.93 1.50
CA ALA A 129 1.71 14.22 0.75
C ALA A 129 3.11 14.52 1.32
N ASP A 130 3.44 15.79 1.58
CA ASP A 130 4.71 16.20 2.18
C ASP A 130 4.92 15.57 3.56
N LEU A 131 3.87 15.53 4.39
CA LEU A 131 3.91 14.86 5.69
C LEU A 131 4.20 13.36 5.56
N LEU A 132 3.46 12.66 4.68
CA LEU A 132 3.61 11.22 4.46
C LEU A 132 5.01 10.89 3.91
N ILE A 133 5.46 11.62 2.89
CA ILE A 133 6.80 11.46 2.29
C ILE A 133 7.89 11.66 3.36
N GLY A 134 7.75 12.65 4.23
CA GLY A 134 8.72 12.91 5.32
C GLY A 134 8.80 11.73 6.30
N ILE A 135 7.67 11.18 6.73
CA ILE A 135 7.61 10.03 7.63
C ILE A 135 8.16 8.77 6.94
N GLU A 136 7.78 8.53 5.69
CA GLU A 136 8.23 7.38 4.91
C GLU A 136 9.73 7.41 4.67
N LYS A 137 10.30 8.57 4.37
CA LYS A 137 11.76 8.78 4.25
C LYS A 137 12.50 8.36 5.53
N ALA A 138 11.98 8.74 6.70
CA ALA A 138 12.57 8.32 7.98
C ALA A 138 12.47 6.80 8.17
N LYS A 139 11.33 6.18 7.81
CA LYS A 139 11.15 4.72 7.89
C LYS A 139 12.08 3.97 6.94
N TYR A 140 12.26 4.43 5.70
CA TYR A 140 13.23 3.88 4.74
C TYR A 140 14.66 3.98 5.29
N GLY A 141 15.03 5.13 5.87
CA GLY A 141 16.33 5.29 6.55
C GLY A 141 16.53 4.26 7.67
N ASN A 142 15.53 4.07 8.51
CA ASN A 142 15.57 3.08 9.58
C ASN A 142 15.74 1.63 9.07
N GLN A 143 15.12 1.28 7.92
CA GLN A 143 15.31 -0.03 7.31
C GLN A 143 16.77 -0.27 6.90
N THR A 144 17.40 0.71 6.26
CA THR A 144 18.81 0.58 5.78
C THR A 144 19.84 0.58 6.90
N HIS A 145 19.54 1.17 8.05
CA HIS A 145 20.43 1.16 9.21
C HIS A 145 20.47 -0.18 9.96
N LYS A 146 19.49 -1.06 9.76
CA LYS A 146 19.53 -2.41 10.33
C LYS A 146 20.60 -3.26 9.66
N ASN A 147 21.25 -4.14 10.43
CA ASN A 147 22.22 -5.10 9.85
C ASN A 147 21.51 -5.98 8.81
N GLY A 148 22.04 -6.03 7.59
CA GLY A 148 21.39 -6.70 6.45
C GLY A 148 20.16 -5.99 5.89
N GLY A 149 19.88 -4.76 6.33
CA GLY A 149 18.72 -3.97 5.91
C GLY A 149 18.80 -3.49 4.46
N TRP A 150 17.64 -3.23 3.87
CA TRP A 150 17.52 -2.71 2.51
C TRP A 150 16.22 -1.89 2.36
N THR A 151 16.07 -1.22 1.23
CA THR A 151 14.81 -0.63 0.78
C THR A 151 14.39 -1.27 -0.55
N GLY A 152 13.12 -1.19 -0.88
CA GLY A 152 12.59 -1.76 -2.10
C GLY A 152 12.44 -3.27 -2.03
N TRP A 153 12.58 -3.90 -3.19
CA TRP A 153 12.38 -5.32 -3.38
C TRP A 153 13.71 -6.06 -3.50
N ARG A 154 13.87 -7.15 -2.75
CA ARG A 154 15.01 -8.07 -2.83
C ARG A 154 14.50 -9.45 -3.20
N ASN A 155 15.23 -10.15 -4.08
CA ASN A 155 14.91 -11.51 -4.48
C ASN A 155 15.19 -12.49 -3.34
N PHE A 156 14.24 -13.40 -3.13
CA PHE A 156 14.33 -14.52 -2.22
C PHE A 156 13.94 -15.80 -2.95
N LYS A 157 14.72 -16.85 -2.75
CA LYS A 157 14.42 -18.19 -3.23
C LYS A 157 13.55 -18.92 -2.21
N ILE A 158 12.52 -19.61 -2.67
CA ILE A 158 11.76 -20.53 -1.84
C ILE A 158 12.62 -21.76 -1.59
N GLU A 159 13.11 -21.91 -0.38
CA GLU A 159 14.02 -22.99 0.01
C GLU A 159 13.26 -24.24 0.45
N ALA A 160 12.13 -24.07 1.11
CA ALA A 160 11.25 -25.15 1.53
C ALA A 160 9.80 -24.71 1.58
N ILE A 161 8.89 -25.68 1.39
CA ILE A 161 7.46 -25.54 1.56
C ILE A 161 6.98 -26.70 2.43
N GLU A 162 6.36 -26.38 3.57
CA GLU A 162 5.83 -27.34 4.53
C GLU A 162 4.31 -27.23 4.60
N SER A 163 3.61 -28.34 4.69
CA SER A 163 2.16 -28.33 4.96
C SER A 163 1.90 -28.03 6.43
N ILE A 164 0.99 -27.10 6.69
CA ILE A 164 0.50 -26.78 8.03
C ILE A 164 -1.03 -26.91 8.05
N GLU A 165 -1.63 -26.94 9.25
CA GLU A 165 -3.07 -27.16 9.41
C GLU A 165 -3.95 -26.23 8.56
N SER A 166 -3.57 -24.95 8.41
CA SER A 166 -4.38 -23.94 7.72
C SER A 166 -3.78 -23.45 6.39
N GLY A 167 -2.79 -24.15 5.83
CA GLY A 167 -2.16 -23.71 4.57
C GLY A 167 -0.76 -24.25 4.37
N LYS A 168 0.17 -23.39 3.98
CA LYS A 168 1.56 -23.75 3.75
C LYS A 168 2.51 -22.79 4.44
N ARG A 169 3.59 -23.33 4.99
CA ARG A 169 4.74 -22.56 5.49
C ARG A 169 5.80 -22.46 4.42
N PHE A 170 6.27 -21.27 4.16
CA PHE A 170 7.33 -21.00 3.20
C PHE A 170 8.59 -20.55 3.95
N ILE A 171 9.73 -21.15 3.60
CA ILE A 171 11.05 -20.72 4.04
C ILE A 171 11.69 -19.99 2.86
N LEU A 172 11.92 -18.69 3.04
CA LEU A 172 12.40 -17.77 2.02
C LEU A 172 13.85 -17.40 2.32
N SER A 173 14.78 -17.78 1.46
CA SER A 173 16.23 -17.52 1.60
C SER A 173 16.63 -16.37 0.69
N SER A 174 17.41 -15.42 1.20
CA SER A 174 17.99 -14.36 0.35
C SER A 174 18.78 -14.99 -0.82
N GLU A 175 18.45 -14.64 -2.05
CA GLU A 175 19.02 -15.27 -3.27
C GLU A 175 20.55 -15.18 -3.30
N ASN A 176 21.12 -14.11 -2.83
CA ASN A 176 22.58 -13.87 -2.78
C ASN A 176 23.21 -14.23 -1.42
N HIS A 177 22.51 -14.96 -0.55
CA HIS A 177 22.91 -15.31 0.81
C HIS A 177 23.35 -14.11 1.69
N GLN A 178 22.92 -12.91 1.32
CA GLN A 178 23.15 -11.73 2.17
C GLN A 178 22.36 -11.84 3.47
N PRO A 179 22.87 -11.30 4.57
CA PRO A 179 22.15 -11.27 5.83
C PRO A 179 20.84 -10.50 5.70
N VAL A 180 19.89 -10.87 6.53
CA VAL A 180 18.59 -10.20 6.67
C VAL A 180 18.45 -9.68 8.10
N PRO A 181 17.71 -8.55 8.32
CA PRO A 181 17.43 -8.07 9.65
C PRO A 181 16.67 -9.11 10.47
N THR A 182 17.07 -9.31 11.72
CA THR A 182 16.28 -10.07 12.68
C THR A 182 14.96 -9.36 12.92
N THR A 183 13.86 -10.11 12.86
CA THR A 183 12.52 -9.58 13.09
C THR A 183 12.11 -9.64 14.57
N GLN A 184 11.25 -8.71 14.95
CA GLN A 184 10.54 -8.70 16.23
C GLN A 184 9.13 -9.25 16.06
N ASP A 185 8.45 -9.51 17.18
CA ASP A 185 7.03 -9.91 17.16
C ASP A 185 6.16 -8.93 16.36
N LYS A 186 5.30 -9.49 15.52
CA LYS A 186 4.39 -8.76 14.61
C LYS A 186 5.05 -7.92 13.51
N GLU A 187 6.36 -8.05 13.29
CA GLU A 187 6.94 -7.53 12.05
C GLU A 187 6.46 -8.38 10.86
N TYR A 188 6.21 -7.71 9.74
CA TYR A 188 5.79 -8.34 8.51
C TYR A 188 6.67 -7.92 7.33
N ILE A 189 6.66 -8.74 6.31
CA ILE A 189 7.24 -8.46 5.00
C ILE A 189 6.13 -8.43 3.96
N SER A 190 6.30 -7.63 2.91
CA SER A 190 5.51 -7.80 1.70
C SER A 190 6.21 -8.81 0.80
N VAL A 191 5.47 -9.80 0.32
CA VAL A 191 5.92 -10.71 -0.72
C VAL A 191 5.22 -10.34 -2.01
N ARG A 192 5.98 -10.15 -3.10
CA ARG A 192 5.46 -9.81 -4.42
C ARG A 192 5.71 -10.97 -5.37
N VAL A 193 4.65 -11.43 -6.01
CA VAL A 193 4.64 -12.60 -6.90
C VAL A 193 4.17 -12.22 -8.30
N SER A 194 4.62 -12.95 -9.31
CA SER A 194 4.09 -12.84 -10.66
C SER A 194 2.70 -13.48 -10.73
N VAL A 195 1.75 -12.79 -11.37
CA VAL A 195 0.41 -13.31 -11.63
C VAL A 195 0.49 -14.30 -12.80
N PRO A 196 -0.04 -15.53 -12.68
CA PRO A 196 0.01 -16.50 -13.76
C PRO A 196 -0.60 -15.97 -15.06
N ASN A 197 0.09 -16.21 -16.18
CA ASN A 197 -0.34 -15.80 -17.53
C ASN A 197 -0.52 -14.27 -17.76
N GLN A 198 0.02 -13.43 -16.88
CA GLN A 198 -0.03 -11.99 -17.00
C GLN A 198 1.35 -11.37 -16.75
N GLU A 199 1.63 -10.24 -17.40
CA GLU A 199 2.83 -9.42 -17.13
C GLU A 199 2.61 -8.49 -15.93
N LEU A 200 2.11 -9.05 -14.84
CA LEU A 200 1.78 -8.34 -13.62
C LEU A 200 2.39 -9.01 -12.39
N LYS A 201 2.74 -8.19 -11.42
CA LYS A 201 3.17 -8.63 -10.09
C LYS A 201 2.21 -8.11 -9.03
N GLN A 202 1.92 -8.93 -8.02
CA GLN A 202 1.01 -8.55 -6.95
C GLN A 202 1.67 -8.71 -5.59
N PRO A 203 1.60 -7.68 -4.70
CA PRO A 203 2.14 -7.74 -3.35
C PRO A 203 1.08 -8.10 -2.31
N GLN A 204 1.49 -8.83 -1.27
CA GLN A 204 0.70 -9.06 -0.05
C GLN A 204 1.63 -9.10 1.17
N GLN A 205 1.13 -8.60 2.32
CA GLN A 205 1.85 -8.61 3.60
C GLN A 205 1.67 -9.95 4.31
N PHE A 206 2.78 -10.48 4.85
CA PHE A 206 2.80 -11.69 5.68
C PHE A 206 3.60 -11.43 6.95
N ILE A 207 3.07 -11.85 8.10
CA ILE A 207 3.80 -11.81 9.37
C ILE A 207 4.97 -12.77 9.28
N VAL A 208 6.14 -12.31 9.73
CA VAL A 208 7.32 -13.17 9.83
C VAL A 208 7.21 -14.01 11.10
N MET A 209 7.15 -15.33 10.92
CA MET A 209 7.01 -16.30 12.01
C MET A 209 8.35 -16.60 12.64
N ASN A 210 9.43 -16.58 11.87
CA ASN A 210 10.80 -16.82 12.32
C ASN A 210 11.81 -16.19 11.36
N THR A 211 13.00 -15.88 11.88
CA THR A 211 14.13 -15.30 11.14
C THR A 211 15.41 -16.04 11.50
N THR A 212 16.19 -16.39 10.49
CA THR A 212 17.59 -16.81 10.64
C THR A 212 18.52 -15.73 10.07
N ALA A 213 19.83 -16.00 9.99
CA ALA A 213 20.78 -15.04 9.45
C ALA A 213 20.48 -14.59 8.00
N THR A 214 19.85 -15.45 7.18
CA THR A 214 19.61 -15.21 5.74
C THR A 214 18.20 -15.58 5.29
N GLN A 215 17.29 -15.93 6.22
CA GLN A 215 15.98 -16.47 5.87
C GLN A 215 14.85 -15.83 6.68
N TYR A 216 13.69 -15.78 6.04
CA TYR A 216 12.39 -15.55 6.69
C TYR A 216 11.46 -16.75 6.54
N VAL A 217 10.67 -16.99 7.57
CA VAL A 217 9.60 -18.00 7.57
C VAL A 217 8.27 -17.28 7.63
N ILE A 218 7.37 -17.61 6.70
CA ILE A 218 6.00 -17.10 6.67
C ILE A 218 5.00 -18.23 6.56
N ASP A 219 3.84 -18.08 7.21
CA ASP A 219 2.70 -18.98 7.06
C ASP A 219 1.70 -18.33 6.10
N VAL A 220 1.32 -19.05 5.05
CA VAL A 220 0.44 -18.61 3.98
C VAL A 220 -0.84 -19.42 4.02
N LYS A 221 -1.94 -18.77 4.38
CA LYS A 221 -3.28 -19.35 4.35
C LYS A 221 -3.99 -18.91 3.07
N PRO A 222 -4.43 -19.83 2.19
CA PRO A 222 -5.21 -19.47 1.02
C PRO A 222 -6.58 -18.90 1.42
N GLU A 223 -7.11 -18.00 0.62
CA GLU A 223 -8.47 -17.46 0.80
C GLU A 223 -9.51 -18.40 0.18
N GLU A 224 -10.70 -18.47 0.79
CA GLU A 224 -11.80 -19.33 0.31
C GLU A 224 -12.45 -18.79 -0.97
N LYS A 225 -12.43 -17.47 -1.16
CA LYS A 225 -12.99 -16.79 -2.34
C LYS A 225 -11.93 -15.92 -3.00
N PRO A 226 -10.91 -16.54 -3.62
CA PRO A 226 -9.83 -15.79 -4.24
C PRO A 226 -10.26 -15.15 -5.56
N THR A 227 -9.60 -14.05 -5.90
CA THR A 227 -9.52 -13.58 -7.27
C THR A 227 -8.25 -14.13 -7.93
N GLU A 228 -8.07 -13.87 -9.22
CA GLU A 228 -6.83 -14.21 -9.93
C GLU A 228 -5.59 -13.46 -9.38
N PHE A 229 -5.81 -12.40 -8.60
CA PHE A 229 -4.75 -11.56 -8.00
C PHE A 229 -4.46 -11.90 -6.53
N THR A 230 -5.14 -12.87 -5.95
CA THR A 230 -4.96 -13.24 -4.53
C THR A 230 -3.62 -13.93 -4.31
N VAL A 231 -2.65 -13.19 -3.76
CA VAL A 231 -1.24 -13.64 -3.62
C VAL A 231 -1.10 -14.92 -2.81
N SER A 232 -1.86 -15.06 -1.71
CA SER A 232 -1.82 -16.28 -0.88
C SER A 232 -2.20 -17.53 -1.69
N ASN A 233 -3.20 -17.42 -2.58
CA ASN A 233 -3.62 -18.53 -3.46
C ASN A 233 -2.61 -18.75 -4.60
N ILE A 234 -2.04 -17.68 -5.15
CA ILE A 234 -0.98 -17.78 -6.16
C ILE A 234 0.23 -18.51 -5.57
N LEU A 235 0.72 -18.11 -4.38
CA LEU A 235 1.84 -18.76 -3.70
C LEU A 235 1.58 -20.26 -3.44
N THR A 236 0.40 -20.57 -2.90
CA THR A 236 0.10 -21.95 -2.52
C THR A 236 -0.13 -22.91 -3.71
N ASN A 237 -0.58 -22.40 -4.86
CA ASN A 237 -0.98 -23.21 -6.00
C ASN A 237 0.02 -23.20 -7.16
N HIS A 238 0.83 -22.15 -7.33
CA HIS A 238 1.67 -21.96 -8.52
C HIS A 238 3.16 -21.86 -8.20
N TYR A 239 3.55 -21.69 -6.93
CA TYR A 239 4.96 -21.59 -6.56
C TYR A 239 5.47 -22.89 -5.94
N GLN A 240 6.74 -23.22 -6.25
CA GLN A 240 7.43 -24.43 -5.81
C GLN A 240 8.81 -24.09 -5.23
N ILE A 241 9.44 -25.09 -4.61
CA ILE A 241 10.81 -24.97 -4.11
C ILE A 241 11.74 -24.64 -5.29
N GLY A 242 12.58 -23.63 -5.08
CA GLY A 242 13.49 -23.10 -6.10
C GLY A 242 13.00 -21.84 -6.79
N ASP A 243 11.71 -21.54 -6.76
CA ASP A 243 11.16 -20.32 -7.36
C ASP A 243 11.62 -19.06 -6.59
N ILE A 244 11.65 -17.95 -7.31
CA ILE A 244 12.04 -16.64 -6.77
C ILE A 244 10.80 -15.79 -6.52
N VAL A 245 10.76 -15.18 -5.36
CA VAL A 245 9.80 -14.13 -4.98
C VAL A 245 10.53 -12.85 -4.61
N GLU A 246 9.88 -11.71 -4.76
CA GLU A 246 10.43 -10.44 -4.31
C GLU A 246 9.89 -10.11 -2.92
N VAL A 247 10.77 -9.67 -2.03
CA VAL A 247 10.44 -9.44 -0.61
C VAL A 247 10.86 -8.04 -0.20
N SER A 248 9.99 -7.33 0.53
CA SER A 248 10.33 -6.05 1.17
C SER A 248 11.13 -6.26 2.45
N ALA A 249 11.87 -5.24 2.89
CA ALA A 249 12.44 -5.26 4.23
C ALA A 249 11.33 -5.34 5.30
N PRO A 250 11.59 -6.01 6.45
CA PRO A 250 10.60 -6.15 7.50
C PRO A 250 10.25 -4.81 8.14
N ILE A 251 8.98 -4.64 8.47
CA ILE A 251 8.44 -3.43 9.10
C ILE A 251 7.30 -3.79 10.05
N LYS A 252 6.99 -2.89 10.99
CA LYS A 252 5.93 -3.06 11.99
C LYS A 252 5.16 -1.76 12.17
N ASN A 253 3.86 -1.87 12.38
CA ASN A 253 3.06 -0.76 12.91
C ASN A 253 3.46 -0.50 14.37
N GLN A 254 3.75 0.74 14.69
CA GLN A 254 4.05 1.18 16.05
C GLN A 254 2.79 1.31 16.90
#